data_3a6d056cf65bcc47a310e17f99b5d05b
#
_entry.id   3a6d056cf65bcc47a310e17f99b5d05b
#
_cell.length_a   1.000
_cell.length_b   1.000
_cell.length_c   1.000
_cell.angle_alpha   90.00
_cell.angle_beta   90.00
_cell.angle_gamma   90.00
#
_symmetry.space_group_name_H-M   'P 1'
#
loop_
_entity.id
_entity.type
_entity.pdbx_description
1 polymer ?
#
loop_
_entity_poly.entity_id
_entity_poly.type
_entity_poly.pdbx_seq_one_letter_code
_entity_poly.pdbx_strand_id
1 'polypeptide(L)'
;MPYYTKLGLLPKKRHVQFRRPDGCLYSEELFGTEGFSGPTSTMYHIQPPTQVYGWKPLYGTKVEYVEQEIMRMRHVKSAPQKPAGDSVTGRVVLFGNADCEMATCNPAEQMPYHFKNAQGDEVIFVHYGSGVCHTMMGTLRFGPRDYLVIPKGIIYTLIWDKRTDESDGGPAVADMPYGKFLLIETANGSHIAPPPRYISKATSQFLEHSPYCERDIRIPEFPLSWDQKGEFEVRIKARDLVHSYLYHYHPLDVVGWDGCYYPYIFNADDFSPITGALHMPPPIHQTFEAQNFVICTFAPRMLDYHPQAIKVPYNHSNLDSDEVLYYVQGNYKARKGIESQSLTLHPQGIPHGPHPGTVEATLEATYTNELAVMCDTFRPLFPTKAALAMDDQHYPKSWEGEHFPGLQSGKILLGGGGTSTGKVPVHKHESISNVWAP
;
A
#
# COMPACT_ATOMS: atom_id res chain seq x y z
N MET A 1 12.39 3.81 -7.23
CA MET A 1 13.08 4.82 -6.39
C MET A 1 12.96 6.17 -7.06
N PRO A 2 12.73 7.28 -6.31
CA PRO A 2 12.37 8.56 -6.93
C PRO A 2 13.52 9.21 -7.71
N TYR A 3 14.73 9.36 -7.10
CA TYR A 3 15.85 10.07 -7.72
C TYR A 3 17.14 9.80 -6.95
N TYR A 4 18.30 10.19 -7.52
CA TYR A 4 19.59 10.14 -6.82
C TYR A 4 19.66 11.19 -5.72
N THR A 5 20.13 10.78 -4.55
CA THR A 5 20.39 11.68 -3.41
C THR A 5 21.57 11.20 -2.56
N LYS A 6 21.96 12.00 -1.59
CA LYS A 6 23.05 11.69 -0.66
C LYS A 6 22.80 12.30 0.70
N LEU A 7 23.32 11.66 1.73
CA LEU A 7 23.23 12.12 3.11
C LEU A 7 24.51 11.80 3.89
N GLY A 8 24.88 12.66 4.83
CA GLY A 8 25.97 12.42 5.79
C GLY A 8 27.37 12.59 5.21
N LEU A 9 28.33 11.84 5.78
CA LEU A 9 29.74 11.94 5.46
C LEU A 9 30.11 11.01 4.30
N LEU A 10 30.66 11.56 3.24
CA LEU A 10 31.04 10.83 2.03
C LEU A 10 32.48 11.16 1.63
N PRO A 11 33.24 10.17 1.13
CA PRO A 11 34.54 10.45 0.51
C PRO A 11 34.34 11.15 -0.84
N LYS A 12 35.37 11.83 -1.31
CA LYS A 12 35.33 12.54 -2.60
C LYS A 12 35.08 11.61 -3.79
N LYS A 13 35.52 10.37 -3.70
CA LYS A 13 35.32 9.31 -4.71
C LYS A 13 34.81 8.04 -4.04
N ARG A 14 34.06 7.24 -4.77
CA ARG A 14 33.70 5.90 -4.34
C ARG A 14 34.91 4.97 -4.33
N HIS A 15 34.89 4.01 -3.44
CA HIS A 15 35.89 2.95 -3.31
C HIS A 15 37.32 3.47 -3.14
N VAL A 16 37.50 4.48 -2.26
CA VAL A 16 38.80 5.02 -1.84
C VAL A 16 38.93 4.88 -0.33
N GLN A 17 40.14 5.01 0.17
CA GLN A 17 40.36 5.02 1.62
C GLN A 17 39.61 6.20 2.24
N PHE A 18 38.59 5.88 2.98
CA PHE A 18 37.82 6.84 3.78
C PHE A 18 38.10 6.56 5.26
N ARG A 19 38.69 7.51 5.96
CA ARG A 19 39.17 7.31 7.32
C ARG A 19 38.39 8.08 8.35
N ARG A 20 38.19 7.42 9.46
CA ARG A 20 37.68 7.98 10.71
C ARG A 20 38.71 8.90 11.35
N PRO A 21 38.33 9.76 12.31
CA PRO A 21 39.29 10.60 13.05
C PRO A 21 40.37 9.83 13.80
N ASP A 22 40.08 8.58 14.20
CA ASP A 22 41.04 7.67 14.87
C ASP A 22 42.01 6.99 13.90
N GLY A 23 41.91 7.25 12.59
CA GLY A 23 42.74 6.67 11.55
C GLY A 23 42.22 5.36 10.98
N CYS A 24 41.23 4.71 11.58
CA CYS A 24 40.61 3.50 11.06
C CYS A 24 39.80 3.80 9.77
N LEU A 25 39.58 2.80 8.95
CA LEU A 25 38.72 2.92 7.77
C LEU A 25 37.26 2.81 8.14
N TYR A 26 36.41 3.60 7.51
CA TYR A 26 34.99 3.27 7.38
C TYR A 26 34.82 2.08 6.44
N SER A 27 33.84 1.24 6.71
CA SER A 27 33.52 0.07 5.88
C SER A 27 32.51 0.47 4.81
N GLU A 28 32.90 0.35 3.56
CA GLU A 28 32.03 0.62 2.41
C GLU A 28 31.15 -0.60 2.14
N GLU A 29 29.83 -0.38 1.98
CA GLU A 29 28.88 -1.39 1.52
C GLU A 29 28.18 -0.90 0.24
N LEU A 30 28.28 -1.68 -0.83
CA LEU A 30 27.46 -1.50 -2.03
C LEU A 30 26.14 -2.23 -1.85
N PHE A 31 25.06 -1.48 -1.71
CA PHE A 31 23.71 -1.97 -1.54
C PHE A 31 22.99 -1.99 -2.89
N GLY A 32 23.02 -3.13 -3.58
CA GLY A 32 22.62 -3.24 -4.98
C GLY A 32 21.49 -4.23 -5.21
N THR A 33 20.68 -3.93 -6.20
CA THR A 33 19.56 -4.75 -6.65
C THR A 33 19.82 -5.37 -8.01
N GLU A 34 19.04 -6.36 -8.42
CA GLU A 34 19.08 -6.98 -9.75
C GLU A 34 20.49 -7.41 -10.19
N GLY A 35 21.25 -8.01 -9.26
CA GLY A 35 22.65 -8.37 -9.53
C GLY A 35 23.55 -7.16 -9.86
N PHE A 36 23.31 -6.03 -9.19
CA PHE A 36 23.96 -4.73 -9.35
C PHE A 36 23.64 -3.97 -10.65
N SER A 37 22.65 -4.43 -11.43
CA SER A 37 22.17 -3.73 -12.63
C SER A 37 20.98 -2.81 -12.36
N GLY A 38 20.28 -2.99 -11.23
CA GLY A 38 19.17 -2.17 -10.79
C GLY A 38 19.60 -0.97 -9.93
N PRO A 39 18.65 -0.29 -9.28
CA PRO A 39 18.94 0.79 -8.34
C PRO A 39 19.90 0.36 -7.24
N THR A 40 20.88 1.22 -6.94
CA THR A 40 21.91 0.96 -5.93
C THR A 40 22.11 2.16 -5.03
N SER A 41 22.67 1.91 -3.83
CA SER A 41 23.24 2.93 -2.95
C SER A 41 24.57 2.42 -2.37
N THR A 42 25.47 3.34 -2.08
CA THR A 42 26.73 3.04 -1.39
C THR A 42 26.66 3.64 0.01
N MET A 43 26.93 2.83 1.01
CA MET A 43 26.92 3.23 2.42
C MET A 43 28.30 3.12 3.04
N TYR A 44 28.56 3.94 4.06
CA TYR A 44 29.82 3.95 4.81
C TYR A 44 29.50 3.71 6.29
N HIS A 45 29.90 2.55 6.79
CA HIS A 45 29.67 2.08 8.13
C HIS A 45 30.84 2.36 9.05
N ILE A 46 30.56 2.57 10.35
CA ILE A 46 31.59 2.65 11.38
C ILE A 46 32.24 1.28 11.56
N GLN A 47 31.42 0.23 11.57
CA GLN A 47 31.88 -1.16 11.75
C GLN A 47 31.58 -1.97 10.46
N PRO A 48 32.34 -3.05 10.20
CA PRO A 48 32.02 -3.91 9.06
C PRO A 48 30.63 -4.54 9.21
N PRO A 49 29.71 -4.36 8.23
CA PRO A 49 28.35 -4.88 8.33
C PRO A 49 28.27 -6.42 8.31
N THR A 50 29.39 -7.07 8.01
CA THR A 50 29.52 -8.55 7.99
C THR A 50 29.77 -9.17 9.36
N GLN A 51 29.94 -8.39 10.43
CA GLN A 51 30.26 -8.88 11.77
C GLN A 51 29.03 -9.41 12.55
N VAL A 52 28.51 -10.53 12.08
CA VAL A 52 27.44 -11.29 12.74
C VAL A 52 28.09 -12.39 13.58
N TYR A 53 27.71 -12.52 14.86
CA TYR A 53 28.28 -13.55 15.75
C TYR A 53 27.30 -14.67 16.11
N GLY A 54 26.02 -14.51 15.84
CA GLY A 54 25.01 -15.53 16.13
C GLY A 54 23.78 -15.39 15.25
N TRP A 55 23.12 -16.53 14.99
CA TRP A 55 21.88 -16.57 14.23
C TRP A 55 21.03 -17.77 14.64
N LYS A 56 19.71 -17.64 14.54
CA LYS A 56 18.75 -18.73 14.76
C LYS A 56 17.43 -18.44 14.05
N PRO A 57 16.68 -19.47 13.63
CA PRO A 57 15.32 -19.28 13.16
C PRO A 57 14.41 -18.90 14.33
N LEU A 58 13.37 -18.09 14.09
CA LEU A 58 12.37 -17.69 15.07
C LEU A 58 11.00 -18.30 14.75
N TYR A 59 10.39 -17.89 13.64
CA TYR A 59 9.04 -18.34 13.24
C TYR A 59 8.84 -18.26 11.74
N GLY A 60 7.88 -19.04 11.24
CA GLY A 60 7.44 -19.01 9.84
C GLY A 60 6.51 -17.83 9.57
N THR A 61 6.59 -17.28 8.38
CA THR A 61 5.74 -16.18 7.89
C THR A 61 4.88 -16.57 6.70
N LYS A 62 4.90 -17.85 6.31
CA LYS A 62 4.08 -18.33 5.20
C LYS A 62 2.60 -18.10 5.51
N VAL A 63 1.93 -17.36 4.66
CA VAL A 63 0.52 -17.04 4.80
C VAL A 63 -0.33 -18.20 4.27
N GLU A 64 -1.35 -18.59 5.04
CA GLU A 64 -2.35 -19.56 4.62
C GLU A 64 -3.57 -18.84 4.06
N TYR A 65 -3.78 -18.97 2.77
CA TYR A 65 -4.96 -18.48 2.08
C TYR A 65 -6.07 -19.51 2.06
N VAL A 66 -7.31 -19.04 2.02
CA VAL A 66 -8.50 -19.89 1.95
C VAL A 66 -8.96 -19.95 0.50
N GLU A 67 -9.05 -21.17 -0.03
CA GLU A 67 -9.72 -21.41 -1.30
C GLU A 67 -11.19 -21.02 -1.20
N GLN A 68 -11.70 -20.36 -2.22
CA GLN A 68 -13.06 -19.86 -2.24
C GLN A 68 -13.91 -20.67 -3.19
N GLU A 69 -15.03 -21.16 -2.70
CA GLU A 69 -16.03 -21.85 -3.53
C GLU A 69 -16.77 -20.89 -4.46
N ILE A 70 -16.95 -19.64 -4.01
CA ILE A 70 -17.67 -18.60 -4.76
C ILE A 70 -16.86 -17.32 -4.81
N MET A 71 -16.58 -16.84 -6.01
CA MET A 71 -16.03 -15.52 -6.27
C MET A 71 -17.14 -14.48 -6.07
N ARG A 72 -16.91 -13.53 -5.17
CA ARG A 72 -17.85 -12.44 -4.86
C ARG A 72 -17.15 -11.22 -4.30
N MET A 73 -17.80 -10.09 -4.37
CA MET A 73 -17.35 -8.88 -3.69
C MET A 73 -17.34 -9.09 -2.17
N ARG A 74 -16.37 -8.47 -1.49
CA ARG A 74 -16.19 -8.57 -0.03
C ARG A 74 -16.05 -7.21 0.61
N HIS A 75 -16.46 -7.12 1.86
CA HIS A 75 -16.27 -5.96 2.72
C HIS A 75 -15.73 -6.43 4.07
N VAL A 76 -14.42 -6.31 4.26
CA VAL A 76 -13.71 -6.71 5.48
C VAL A 76 -13.67 -5.53 6.45
N LYS A 77 -14.34 -5.65 7.58
CA LYS A 77 -14.46 -4.61 8.62
C LYS A 77 -13.29 -4.72 9.60
N SER A 78 -12.17 -4.07 9.32
CA SER A 78 -10.98 -4.16 10.18
C SER A 78 -10.92 -3.16 11.32
N ALA A 79 -11.91 -2.25 11.44
CA ALA A 79 -11.96 -1.27 12.54
C ALA A 79 -11.94 -1.91 13.95
N PRO A 80 -12.68 -3.02 14.22
CA PRO A 80 -12.68 -3.67 15.52
C PRO A 80 -11.43 -4.47 15.87
N GLN A 81 -10.42 -4.53 14.98
CA GLN A 81 -9.18 -5.25 15.23
C GLN A 81 -8.50 -4.71 16.51
N LYS A 82 -8.28 -5.59 17.48
CA LYS A 82 -7.62 -5.23 18.74
C LYS A 82 -6.12 -5.07 18.56
N PRO A 83 -5.49 -4.19 19.35
CA PRO A 83 -4.04 -4.08 19.39
C PRO A 83 -3.38 -5.42 19.75
N ALA A 84 -2.30 -5.76 19.05
CA ALA A 84 -1.54 -6.98 19.30
C ALA A 84 -0.08 -6.81 18.84
N GLY A 85 0.85 -7.41 19.58
CA GLY A 85 2.27 -7.42 19.24
C GLY A 85 2.86 -6.04 18.93
N ASP A 86 3.96 -6.05 18.21
CA ASP A 86 4.62 -4.85 17.69
C ASP A 86 4.28 -4.62 16.21
N SER A 87 4.92 -3.66 15.55
CA SER A 87 4.68 -3.30 14.15
C SER A 87 5.01 -4.40 13.13
N VAL A 88 5.62 -5.51 13.55
CA VAL A 88 5.91 -6.68 12.73
C VAL A 88 5.06 -7.88 13.15
N THR A 89 5.09 -8.20 14.44
CA THR A 89 4.38 -9.37 14.99
C THR A 89 2.87 -9.17 15.11
N GLY A 90 2.41 -7.91 15.14
CA GLY A 90 0.98 -7.54 15.19
C GLY A 90 0.30 -7.46 13.81
N ARG A 91 1.00 -7.75 12.72
CA ARG A 91 0.46 -7.72 11.35
C ARG A 91 -0.55 -8.84 11.15
N VAL A 92 -1.73 -8.50 10.65
CA VAL A 92 -2.78 -9.44 10.28
C VAL A 92 -2.97 -9.37 8.77
N VAL A 93 -2.45 -10.36 8.06
CA VAL A 93 -2.62 -10.46 6.60
C VAL A 93 -4.08 -10.78 6.29
N LEU A 94 -4.67 -9.99 5.39
CA LEU A 94 -6.07 -10.11 4.99
C LEU A 94 -6.21 -10.73 3.61
N PHE A 95 -5.45 -10.21 2.64
CA PHE A 95 -5.46 -10.66 1.26
C PHE A 95 -4.05 -10.83 0.75
N GLY A 96 -3.85 -11.72 -0.20
CA GLY A 96 -2.60 -11.80 -0.93
C GLY A 96 -2.65 -12.82 -2.07
N ASN A 97 -1.56 -12.79 -2.82
CA ASN A 97 -1.27 -13.73 -3.92
C ASN A 97 0.25 -13.90 -4.05
N ALA A 98 0.71 -14.40 -5.19
CA ALA A 98 2.14 -14.56 -5.43
C ALA A 98 2.90 -13.23 -5.65
N ASP A 99 2.21 -12.11 -5.81
CA ASP A 99 2.82 -10.82 -6.12
C ASP A 99 2.83 -9.86 -4.93
N CYS A 100 1.77 -9.86 -4.11
CA CYS A 100 1.67 -8.99 -2.94
C CYS A 100 0.88 -9.60 -1.78
N GLU A 101 1.11 -9.06 -0.59
CA GLU A 101 0.34 -9.30 0.63
C GLU A 101 -0.18 -7.98 1.17
N MET A 102 -1.43 -7.97 1.63
CA MET A 102 -2.05 -6.82 2.27
C MET A 102 -2.43 -7.17 3.71
N ALA A 103 -1.92 -6.38 4.65
CA ALA A 103 -2.16 -6.59 6.07
C ALA A 103 -2.58 -5.29 6.75
N THR A 104 -3.29 -5.41 7.86
CA THR A 104 -3.49 -4.32 8.81
C THR A 104 -2.72 -4.61 10.08
N CYS A 105 -2.26 -3.56 10.77
CA CYS A 105 -1.59 -3.69 12.05
C CYS A 105 -2.05 -2.58 13.00
N ASN A 106 -2.31 -2.98 14.22
CA ASN A 106 -2.62 -2.12 15.35
C ASN A 106 -1.66 -2.52 16.48
N PRO A 107 -0.44 -1.92 16.56
CA PRO A 107 0.57 -2.34 17.51
C PRO A 107 0.15 -2.05 18.95
N ALA A 108 0.35 -3.03 19.83
CA ALA A 108 0.13 -2.91 21.28
C ALA A 108 1.41 -2.53 22.02
N GLU A 109 2.56 -2.76 21.43
CA GLU A 109 3.89 -2.54 22.01
C GLU A 109 4.92 -2.05 21.01
N GLN A 110 6.03 -1.53 21.47
CA GLN A 110 7.15 -1.08 20.65
C GLN A 110 7.98 -2.26 20.18
N MET A 111 8.69 -2.08 19.07
CA MET A 111 9.66 -3.05 18.57
C MET A 111 10.91 -3.06 19.46
N PRO A 112 11.24 -4.17 20.15
CA PRO A 112 12.46 -4.26 20.96
C PRO A 112 13.70 -4.72 20.18
N TYR A 113 13.62 -4.77 18.84
CA TYR A 113 14.65 -5.23 17.92
C TYR A 113 14.65 -4.39 16.64
N HIS A 114 15.68 -4.55 15.83
CA HIS A 114 15.69 -4.04 14.47
C HIS A 114 15.12 -5.08 13.51
N PHE A 115 14.43 -4.63 12.46
CA PHE A 115 13.83 -5.52 11.46
C PHE A 115 14.40 -5.24 10.07
N LYS A 116 14.53 -6.30 9.28
CA LYS A 116 14.91 -6.26 7.87
C LYS A 116 13.98 -7.20 7.09
N ASN A 117 13.21 -6.66 6.15
CA ASN A 117 12.57 -7.49 5.16
C ASN A 117 13.55 -7.71 4.00
N ALA A 118 14.08 -8.92 3.85
CA ALA A 118 14.95 -9.30 2.75
C ALA A 118 14.18 -10.00 1.60
N GLN A 119 12.87 -10.12 1.74
CA GLN A 119 11.99 -10.82 0.79
C GLN A 119 11.27 -9.84 -0.13
N GLY A 120 10.76 -8.74 0.40
CA GLY A 120 9.96 -7.76 -0.35
C GLY A 120 10.13 -6.32 0.11
N ASP A 121 9.69 -5.40 -0.73
CA ASP A 121 9.50 -4.01 -0.36
C ASP A 121 8.20 -3.86 0.44
N GLU A 122 8.16 -2.90 1.35
CA GLU A 122 7.01 -2.60 2.20
C GLU A 122 6.53 -1.18 1.96
N VAL A 123 5.21 -1.00 1.79
CA VAL A 123 4.53 0.29 1.91
C VAL A 123 3.63 0.25 3.12
N ILE A 124 3.96 1.08 4.10
CA ILE A 124 3.18 1.26 5.34
C ILE A 124 2.39 2.56 5.20
N PHE A 125 1.08 2.44 5.01
CA PHE A 125 0.18 3.60 5.05
C PHE A 125 -0.31 3.83 6.47
N VAL A 126 0.11 4.93 7.08
CA VAL A 126 -0.26 5.28 8.46
C VAL A 126 -1.67 5.85 8.50
N HIS A 127 -2.60 5.13 9.12
CA HIS A 127 -3.98 5.60 9.26
C HIS A 127 -4.11 6.53 10.48
N TYR A 128 -3.65 6.09 11.64
CA TYR A 128 -3.60 6.85 12.89
C TYR A 128 -2.23 6.74 13.54
N GLY A 129 -1.92 7.74 14.35
CA GLY A 129 -0.70 7.78 15.13
C GLY A 129 0.48 8.37 14.37
N SER A 130 1.55 8.63 15.10
CA SER A 130 2.80 9.19 14.60
C SER A 130 3.99 8.50 15.25
N GLY A 131 5.18 8.79 14.73
CA GLY A 131 6.40 8.23 15.29
C GLY A 131 7.62 8.50 14.44
N VAL A 132 8.65 7.70 14.69
CA VAL A 132 9.92 7.77 14.00
C VAL A 132 10.31 6.40 13.47
N CYS A 133 10.67 6.32 12.22
CA CYS A 133 11.34 5.18 11.61
C CYS A 133 12.86 5.45 11.64
N HIS A 134 13.56 4.78 12.53
CA HIS A 134 15.01 4.74 12.49
C HIS A 134 15.46 3.69 11.49
N THR A 135 16.22 4.10 10.49
CA THR A 135 16.76 3.19 9.47
C THR A 135 18.29 3.25 9.46
N MET A 136 18.92 2.25 8.86
CA MET A 136 20.36 2.29 8.63
C MET A 136 20.81 3.48 7.77
N MET A 137 19.90 4.09 7.02
CA MET A 137 20.17 5.24 6.15
C MET A 137 19.78 6.60 6.77
N GLY A 138 19.27 6.61 8.01
CA GLY A 138 18.86 7.81 8.72
C GLY A 138 17.44 7.72 9.27
N THR A 139 16.94 8.83 9.73
CA THR A 139 15.66 8.94 10.43
C THR A 139 14.56 9.48 9.53
N LEU A 140 13.37 8.88 9.60
CA LEU A 140 12.16 9.35 8.95
C LEU A 140 11.07 9.53 10.02
N ARG A 141 10.56 10.76 10.17
CA ARG A 141 9.40 11.02 11.02
C ARG A 141 8.14 10.80 10.22
N PHE A 142 7.25 9.94 10.72
CA PHE A 142 5.98 9.62 10.09
C PHE A 142 4.78 10.09 10.92
N GLY A 143 3.66 10.32 10.25
CA GLY A 143 2.38 10.70 10.83
C GLY A 143 1.20 10.19 10.00
N PRO A 144 -0.04 10.56 10.38
CA PRO A 144 -1.22 10.12 9.67
C PRO A 144 -1.17 10.46 8.17
N ARG A 145 -1.64 9.53 7.34
CA ARG A 145 -1.70 9.59 5.87
C ARG A 145 -0.35 9.51 5.16
N ASP A 146 0.73 9.27 5.90
CA ASP A 146 2.02 8.98 5.29
C ASP A 146 2.06 7.57 4.70
N TYR A 147 2.61 7.46 3.50
CA TYR A 147 3.13 6.24 2.92
C TYR A 147 4.62 6.16 3.24
N LEU A 148 4.99 5.31 4.16
CA LEU A 148 6.39 4.99 4.45
C LEU A 148 6.79 3.83 3.55
N VAL A 149 7.63 4.09 2.56
CA VAL A 149 8.13 3.10 1.61
C VAL A 149 9.49 2.62 2.08
N ILE A 150 9.57 1.35 2.44
CA ILE A 150 10.80 0.72 2.92
C ILE A 150 11.21 -0.36 1.92
N PRO A 151 12.24 -0.10 1.11
CA PRO A 151 12.78 -1.09 0.19
C PRO A 151 13.35 -2.30 0.92
N LYS A 152 13.28 -3.48 0.32
CA LYS A 152 13.83 -4.71 0.90
C LYS A 152 15.31 -4.56 1.23
N GLY A 153 15.71 -5.20 2.31
CA GLY A 153 17.09 -5.15 2.79
C GLY A 153 17.42 -3.98 3.71
N ILE A 154 16.59 -2.95 3.80
CA ILE A 154 16.76 -1.86 4.75
C ILE A 154 16.52 -2.37 6.18
N ILE A 155 17.49 -2.11 7.08
CA ILE A 155 17.31 -2.34 8.51
C ILE A 155 16.58 -1.13 9.09
N TYR A 156 15.51 -1.38 9.83
CA TYR A 156 14.73 -0.32 10.45
C TYR A 156 14.10 -0.71 11.79
N THR A 157 13.63 0.29 12.53
CA THR A 157 12.79 0.14 13.73
C THR A 157 11.75 1.23 13.74
N LEU A 158 10.48 0.87 13.87
CA LEU A 158 9.39 1.82 14.06
C LEU A 158 9.22 2.09 15.56
N ILE A 159 9.35 3.35 15.94
CA ILE A 159 9.12 3.83 17.31
C ILE A 159 7.91 4.76 17.24
N TRP A 160 6.80 4.31 17.80
CA TRP A 160 5.56 5.05 17.82
C TRP A 160 5.51 6.03 18.98
N ASP A 161 4.99 7.23 18.73
CA ASP A 161 4.58 8.11 19.80
C ASP A 161 3.37 7.49 20.52
N LYS A 162 3.38 7.50 21.85
CA LYS A 162 2.20 7.04 22.59
C LYS A 162 1.09 8.05 22.44
N ARG A 163 -0.09 7.62 22.01
CA ARG A 163 -1.25 8.50 21.91
C ARG A 163 -1.68 8.91 23.33
N THR A 164 -1.97 10.19 23.51
CA THR A 164 -2.37 10.78 24.80
C THR A 164 -3.80 11.28 24.81
N ASP A 165 -4.38 11.49 23.63
CA ASP A 165 -5.74 11.98 23.41
C ASP A 165 -6.32 11.43 22.09
N GLU A 166 -7.54 11.82 21.79
CA GLU A 166 -8.29 11.41 20.58
C GLU A 166 -8.39 12.56 19.56
N SER A 167 -7.52 13.55 19.64
CA SER A 167 -7.55 14.75 18.78
C SER A 167 -7.33 14.43 17.29
N ASP A 168 -6.75 13.27 16.98
CA ASP A 168 -6.56 12.74 15.63
C ASP A 168 -7.84 12.12 15.03
N GLY A 169 -8.97 12.14 15.77
CA GLY A 169 -10.24 11.54 15.36
C GLY A 169 -10.23 10.00 15.36
N GLY A 170 -9.20 9.39 15.93
CA GLY A 170 -9.08 7.95 16.05
C GLY A 170 -9.92 7.35 17.18
N PRO A 171 -9.93 6.02 17.31
CA PRO A 171 -10.55 5.30 18.42
C PRO A 171 -9.98 5.72 19.78
N ALA A 172 -10.66 5.30 20.85
CA ALA A 172 -10.18 5.53 22.21
C ALA A 172 -8.72 5.08 22.38
N VAL A 173 -7.93 5.86 23.13
CA VAL A 173 -6.49 5.57 23.36
C VAL A 173 -6.28 4.17 23.96
N ALA A 174 -7.21 3.71 24.79
CA ALA A 174 -7.17 2.35 25.35
C ALA A 174 -7.31 1.24 24.29
N ASP A 175 -8.03 1.52 23.21
CA ASP A 175 -8.22 0.58 22.10
C ASP A 175 -7.14 0.70 21.01
N MET A 176 -6.36 1.78 21.00
CA MET A 176 -5.30 2.05 20.03
C MET A 176 -4.19 2.90 20.65
N PRO A 177 -3.28 2.29 21.44
CA PRO A 177 -2.30 3.03 22.25
C PRO A 177 -1.23 3.74 21.42
N TYR A 178 -0.97 3.30 20.19
CA TYR A 178 0.07 3.86 19.32
C TYR A 178 -0.50 4.33 17.98
N GLY A 179 -1.17 3.46 17.25
CA GLY A 179 -1.70 3.80 15.95
C GLY A 179 -2.21 2.60 15.17
N LYS A 180 -2.53 2.83 13.93
CA LYS A 180 -2.95 1.79 12.97
C LYS A 180 -2.39 2.07 11.59
N PHE A 181 -2.01 1.02 10.88
CA PHE A 181 -1.55 1.13 9.50
C PHE A 181 -2.07 0.01 8.60
N LEU A 182 -2.13 0.30 7.30
CA LEU A 182 -2.21 -0.68 6.24
C LEU A 182 -0.78 -0.98 5.75
N LEU A 183 -0.47 -2.24 5.57
CA LEU A 183 0.76 -2.70 4.93
C LEU A 183 0.43 -3.30 3.57
N ILE A 184 1.18 -2.91 2.54
CA ILE A 184 1.25 -3.60 1.25
C ILE A 184 2.68 -4.01 1.04
N GLU A 185 2.92 -5.31 0.93
CA GLU A 185 4.26 -5.91 0.79
C GLU A 185 4.36 -6.66 -0.53
N THR A 186 5.50 -6.56 -1.23
CA THR A 186 5.74 -7.39 -2.40
C THR A 186 6.08 -8.83 -1.99
N ALA A 187 5.34 -9.80 -2.50
CA ALA A 187 5.62 -11.23 -2.29
C ALA A 187 6.57 -11.82 -3.34
N ASN A 188 6.60 -11.24 -4.54
CA ASN A 188 7.45 -11.66 -5.66
C ASN A 188 8.86 -11.05 -5.65
N GLY A 189 9.18 -10.24 -4.63
CA GLY A 189 10.47 -9.57 -4.49
C GLY A 189 10.71 -8.40 -5.46
N SER A 190 9.68 -7.94 -6.17
CA SER A 190 9.76 -6.73 -7.00
C SER A 190 9.90 -5.46 -6.13
N HIS A 191 10.19 -4.33 -6.77
CA HIS A 191 10.32 -3.05 -6.10
C HIS A 191 9.05 -2.22 -6.23
N ILE A 192 8.69 -1.51 -5.17
CA ILE A 192 7.64 -0.51 -5.17
C ILE A 192 8.26 0.86 -5.41
N ALA A 193 7.81 1.55 -6.44
CA ALA A 193 8.36 2.84 -6.84
C ALA A 193 7.29 3.78 -7.42
N PRO A 194 7.56 5.09 -7.51
CA PRO A 194 6.76 5.97 -8.35
C PRO A 194 6.68 5.45 -9.78
N PRO A 195 5.54 5.56 -10.46
CA PRO A 195 5.39 5.08 -11.83
C PRO A 195 6.43 5.69 -12.77
N PRO A 196 7.15 4.89 -13.58
CA PRO A 196 8.15 5.40 -14.51
C PRO A 196 7.63 6.45 -15.49
N ARG A 197 6.33 6.42 -15.80
CA ARG A 197 5.70 7.43 -16.66
C ARG A 197 5.65 8.83 -16.04
N TYR A 198 5.85 8.97 -14.73
CA TYR A 198 5.94 10.26 -14.06
C TYR A 198 7.33 10.87 -14.10
N ILE A 199 8.33 10.10 -14.51
CA ILE A 199 9.74 10.52 -14.45
C ILE A 199 10.33 10.58 -15.85
N SER A 200 10.92 11.73 -16.20
CA SER A 200 11.65 11.90 -17.44
C SER A 200 12.91 11.04 -17.44
N LYS A 201 13.03 10.16 -18.42
CA LYS A 201 14.27 9.37 -18.61
C LYS A 201 15.48 10.21 -18.96
N ALA A 202 15.27 11.41 -19.56
CA ALA A 202 16.35 12.30 -19.99
C ALA A 202 16.90 13.15 -18.84
N THR A 203 16.02 13.61 -17.92
CA THR A 203 16.41 14.55 -16.85
C THR A 203 16.33 13.96 -15.46
N SER A 204 15.70 12.80 -15.29
CA SER A 204 15.39 12.18 -13.99
C SER A 204 14.50 13.05 -13.08
N GLN A 205 13.76 13.99 -13.66
CA GLN A 205 12.81 14.85 -12.97
C GLN A 205 11.38 14.31 -13.14
N PHE A 206 10.53 14.62 -12.16
CA PHE A 206 9.10 14.37 -12.32
C PHE A 206 8.52 15.26 -13.43
N LEU A 207 7.61 14.70 -14.21
CA LEU A 207 6.94 15.36 -15.31
C LEU A 207 5.78 16.22 -14.79
N GLU A 208 5.41 17.26 -15.53
CA GLU A 208 4.39 18.25 -15.14
C GLU A 208 3.00 17.65 -14.91
N HIS A 209 2.70 16.51 -15.51
CA HIS A 209 1.42 15.82 -15.33
C HIS A 209 1.44 14.80 -14.18
N SER A 210 2.57 14.66 -13.48
CA SER A 210 2.64 13.82 -12.28
C SER A 210 1.78 14.42 -11.17
N PRO A 211 1.06 13.60 -10.39
CA PRO A 211 0.24 14.08 -9.28
C PRO A 211 1.05 14.51 -8.05
N TYR A 212 2.36 14.34 -8.06
CA TYR A 212 3.32 14.77 -7.03
C TYR A 212 4.71 14.93 -7.63
N CYS A 213 5.63 15.54 -6.90
CA CYS A 213 6.98 15.82 -7.37
C CYS A 213 8.05 15.53 -6.30
N GLU A 214 9.30 15.84 -6.61
CA GLU A 214 10.45 15.58 -5.74
C GLU A 214 10.33 16.25 -4.37
N ARG A 215 9.68 17.42 -4.27
CA ARG A 215 9.50 18.16 -3.01
C ARG A 215 8.52 17.50 -2.05
N ASP A 216 7.60 16.69 -2.57
CA ASP A 216 6.59 15.97 -1.80
C ASP A 216 7.16 14.69 -1.18
N ILE A 217 8.38 14.30 -1.60
CA ILE A 217 9.06 13.10 -1.11
C ILE A 217 10.03 13.49 0.00
N ARG A 218 9.80 12.96 1.19
CA ARG A 218 10.68 13.11 2.35
C ARG A 218 11.67 11.95 2.38
N ILE A 219 12.95 12.27 2.37
CA ILE A 219 14.07 11.31 2.48
C ILE A 219 14.55 11.24 3.94
N PRO A 220 15.35 10.21 4.32
CA PRO A 220 15.92 10.15 5.65
C PRO A 220 16.68 11.43 6.02
N GLU A 221 16.44 11.93 7.22
CA GLU A 221 17.17 13.04 7.81
C GLU A 221 18.21 12.46 8.77
N PHE A 222 19.37 13.08 8.86
CA PHE A 222 20.44 12.77 9.79
C PHE A 222 20.83 11.30 9.89
N PRO A 223 22.05 10.93 9.46
CA PRO A 223 22.59 9.61 9.76
C PRO A 223 22.60 9.40 11.26
N LEU A 224 22.14 8.24 11.73
CA LEU A 224 22.17 7.93 13.17
C LEU A 224 23.60 7.71 13.68
N SER A 225 24.43 7.08 12.87
CA SER A 225 25.87 6.90 13.10
C SER A 225 26.21 6.38 14.48
N TRP A 226 25.41 5.42 15.00
CA TRP A 226 25.55 4.93 16.37
C TRP A 226 26.77 4.01 16.53
N ASP A 227 27.87 4.57 17.03
CA ASP A 227 29.08 3.82 17.38
C ASP A 227 28.94 3.20 18.78
N GLN A 228 28.06 2.21 18.90
CA GLN A 228 27.75 1.54 20.15
C GLN A 228 28.13 0.07 20.09
N LYS A 229 28.81 -0.41 21.14
CA LYS A 229 29.05 -1.84 21.38
C LYS A 229 27.98 -2.39 22.29
N GLY A 230 27.55 -3.62 22.02
CA GLY A 230 26.51 -4.29 22.79
C GLY A 230 26.02 -5.54 22.09
N GLU A 231 24.87 -6.02 22.49
CA GLU A 231 24.16 -7.09 21.80
C GLU A 231 22.93 -6.48 21.11
N PHE A 232 22.92 -6.54 19.79
CA PHE A 232 21.81 -6.00 18.99
C PHE A 232 21.21 -7.11 18.14
N GLU A 233 19.89 -7.25 18.21
CA GLU A 233 19.15 -8.20 17.41
C GLU A 233 18.61 -7.53 16.14
N VAL A 234 18.90 -8.11 14.98
CA VAL A 234 18.25 -7.81 13.71
C VAL A 234 17.43 -9.03 13.30
N ARG A 235 16.11 -8.89 13.26
CA ARG A 235 15.19 -9.92 12.75
C ARG A 235 15.05 -9.78 11.25
N ILE A 236 15.41 -10.82 10.52
CA ILE A 236 15.43 -10.80 9.06
C ILE A 236 14.34 -11.74 8.54
N LYS A 237 13.35 -11.18 7.82
CA LYS A 237 12.36 -11.97 7.06
C LYS A 237 12.97 -12.39 5.73
N ALA A 238 13.13 -13.68 5.52
CA ALA A 238 13.60 -14.27 4.27
C ALA A 238 13.08 -15.69 4.12
N ARG A 239 12.69 -16.09 2.90
CA ARG A 239 12.23 -17.45 2.57
C ARG A 239 11.07 -17.92 3.45
N ASP A 240 10.12 -17.04 3.70
CA ASP A 240 8.95 -17.25 4.56
C ASP A 240 9.29 -17.62 6.02
N LEU A 241 10.45 -17.20 6.50
CA LEU A 241 10.92 -17.35 7.87
C LEU A 241 11.47 -16.02 8.39
N VAL A 242 11.28 -15.77 9.68
CA VAL A 242 12.02 -14.74 10.40
C VAL A 242 13.19 -15.38 11.12
N HIS A 243 14.36 -14.82 10.92
CA HIS A 243 15.60 -15.23 11.53
C HIS A 243 16.11 -14.13 12.47
N SER A 244 16.65 -14.51 13.63
CA SER A 244 17.39 -13.61 14.51
C SER A 244 18.85 -13.63 14.13
N TYR A 245 19.44 -12.44 13.90
CA TYR A 245 20.86 -12.23 13.69
C TYR A 245 21.38 -11.31 14.78
N LEU A 246 22.49 -11.68 15.42
CA LEU A 246 23.06 -10.97 16.55
C LEU A 246 24.36 -10.28 16.15
N TYR A 247 24.45 -9.00 16.50
CA TYR A 247 25.59 -8.12 16.21
C TYR A 247 26.19 -7.59 17.52
N HIS A 248 27.53 -7.45 17.56
CA HIS A 248 28.22 -6.81 18.69
C HIS A 248 28.25 -5.28 18.59
N TYR A 249 27.78 -4.75 17.50
CA TYR A 249 27.72 -3.31 17.21
C TYR A 249 26.33 -2.93 16.77
N HIS A 250 25.98 -1.67 17.01
CA HIS A 250 24.67 -1.16 16.59
C HIS A 250 24.53 -1.19 15.06
N PRO A 251 23.46 -1.80 14.50
CA PRO A 251 23.32 -1.97 13.05
C PRO A 251 22.94 -0.68 12.31
N LEU A 252 22.62 0.41 13.02
CA LEU A 252 22.34 1.72 12.42
C LEU A 252 23.55 2.64 12.59
N ASP A 253 24.72 2.21 12.12
CA ASP A 253 26.01 2.86 12.28
C ASP A 253 26.52 3.60 11.04
N VAL A 254 25.71 3.69 9.98
CA VAL A 254 26.04 4.37 8.73
C VAL A 254 26.30 5.86 9.00
N VAL A 255 27.45 6.37 8.56
CA VAL A 255 27.83 7.78 8.68
C VAL A 255 27.44 8.62 7.47
N GLY A 256 27.19 7.97 6.35
CA GLY A 256 26.75 8.61 5.11
C GLY A 256 26.51 7.58 4.00
N TRP A 257 25.73 8.00 3.03
CA TRP A 257 25.37 7.19 1.87
C TRP A 257 25.03 8.07 0.68
N ASP A 258 25.10 7.50 -0.51
CA ASP A 258 24.61 8.10 -1.74
C ASP A 258 23.99 7.04 -2.65
N GLY A 259 23.00 7.42 -3.46
CA GLY A 259 22.42 6.51 -4.44
C GLY A 259 20.95 6.77 -4.74
N CYS A 260 20.32 5.75 -5.33
CA CYS A 260 18.91 5.77 -5.73
C CYS A 260 18.05 4.77 -4.92
N TYR A 261 18.63 3.96 -4.05
CA TYR A 261 17.96 2.91 -3.29
C TYR A 261 17.95 3.25 -1.81
N TYR A 262 16.84 3.81 -1.32
CA TYR A 262 16.69 4.32 0.03
C TYR A 262 15.21 4.34 0.46
N PRO A 263 14.90 4.29 1.76
CA PRO A 263 13.53 4.45 2.25
C PRO A 263 13.10 5.92 2.12
N TYR A 264 11.80 6.15 1.93
CA TYR A 264 11.25 7.50 1.82
C TYR A 264 9.80 7.54 2.30
N ILE A 265 9.30 8.76 2.51
CA ILE A 265 7.88 9.00 2.86
C ILE A 265 7.26 9.91 1.81
N PHE A 266 6.01 9.62 1.50
CA PHE A 266 5.11 10.46 0.72
C PHE A 266 3.79 10.61 1.48
N ASN A 267 3.26 11.83 1.63
CA ASN A 267 1.98 12.05 2.30
C ASN A 267 0.83 12.07 1.30
N ALA A 268 -0.25 11.36 1.59
CA ALA A 268 -1.42 11.31 0.71
C ALA A 268 -2.12 12.66 0.52
N ASP A 269 -1.95 13.61 1.44
CA ASP A 269 -2.50 14.99 1.31
C ASP A 269 -1.75 15.80 0.26
N ASP A 270 -0.51 15.40 -0.10
CA ASP A 270 0.28 16.04 -1.16
C ASP A 270 -0.03 15.44 -2.55
N PHE A 271 -0.91 14.45 -2.62
CA PHE A 271 -1.33 13.83 -3.88
C PHE A 271 -2.36 14.71 -4.59
N SER A 272 -2.01 15.24 -5.77
CA SER A 272 -2.83 16.18 -6.54
C SER A 272 -3.21 15.60 -7.90
N PRO A 273 -4.25 14.74 -8.00
CA PRO A 273 -4.67 14.18 -9.27
C PRO A 273 -5.25 15.25 -10.18
N ILE A 274 -5.00 15.14 -11.47
CA ILE A 274 -5.57 16.06 -12.46
C ILE A 274 -7.08 15.93 -12.48
N THR A 275 -7.79 17.06 -12.33
CA THR A 275 -9.24 17.14 -12.52
C THR A 275 -9.55 17.96 -13.76
N GLY A 276 -10.48 17.50 -14.58
CA GLY A 276 -10.86 18.11 -15.86
C GLY A 276 -12.35 18.43 -15.98
N ALA A 277 -12.75 18.90 -17.16
CA ALA A 277 -14.17 19.08 -17.47
C ALA A 277 -14.93 17.76 -17.44
N LEU A 278 -14.34 16.73 -17.97
CA LEU A 278 -14.88 15.36 -18.00
C LEU A 278 -14.01 14.41 -17.20
N HIS A 279 -14.58 13.23 -16.91
CA HIS A 279 -13.92 12.19 -16.14
C HIS A 279 -12.54 11.81 -16.72
N MET A 280 -11.52 11.92 -15.87
CA MET A 280 -10.18 11.49 -16.20
C MET A 280 -10.02 9.99 -15.96
N PRO A 281 -9.24 9.28 -16.78
CA PRO A 281 -9.02 7.84 -16.61
C PRO A 281 -8.45 7.50 -15.23
N PRO A 282 -8.83 6.34 -14.62
CA PRO A 282 -8.37 5.94 -13.27
C PRO A 282 -6.85 6.00 -13.03
N PRO A 283 -5.96 5.77 -14.01
CA PRO A 283 -4.51 5.90 -13.82
C PRO A 283 -4.01 7.23 -13.27
N ILE A 284 -4.82 8.31 -13.31
CA ILE A 284 -4.47 9.60 -12.66
C ILE A 284 -4.34 9.47 -11.13
N HIS A 285 -4.94 8.45 -10.53
CA HIS A 285 -4.88 8.16 -9.10
C HIS A 285 -3.68 7.29 -8.71
N GLN A 286 -2.92 6.77 -9.68
CA GLN A 286 -1.81 5.87 -9.39
C GLN A 286 -0.69 6.60 -8.67
N THR A 287 -0.30 6.06 -7.52
CA THR A 287 0.73 6.64 -6.63
C THR A 287 2.03 5.87 -6.73
N PHE A 288 1.96 4.55 -6.66
CA PHE A 288 3.11 3.66 -6.82
C PHE A 288 2.76 2.51 -7.75
N GLU A 289 3.81 1.86 -8.26
CA GLU A 289 3.67 0.59 -8.97
C GLU A 289 4.73 -0.40 -8.55
N ALA A 290 4.40 -1.67 -8.73
CA ALA A 290 5.32 -2.79 -8.63
C ALA A 290 5.02 -3.78 -9.76
N GLN A 291 5.78 -4.84 -9.86
CA GLN A 291 5.48 -5.88 -10.84
C GLN A 291 4.15 -6.57 -10.47
N ASN A 292 3.18 -6.51 -11.37
CA ASN A 292 1.86 -7.11 -11.29
C ASN A 292 0.88 -6.49 -10.27
N PHE A 293 1.16 -5.31 -9.76
CA PHE A 293 0.15 -4.52 -9.04
C PHE A 293 0.47 -3.03 -9.03
N VAL A 294 -0.55 -2.22 -8.77
CA VAL A 294 -0.44 -0.76 -8.61
C VAL A 294 -1.10 -0.33 -7.32
N ILE A 295 -0.59 0.77 -6.74
CA ILE A 295 -1.18 1.43 -5.57
C ILE A 295 -1.68 2.80 -6.01
N CYS A 296 -2.94 3.09 -5.72
CA CYS A 296 -3.60 4.35 -6.07
C CYS A 296 -4.06 5.09 -4.82
N THR A 297 -4.12 6.41 -4.91
CA THR A 297 -4.65 7.28 -3.86
C THR A 297 -5.87 8.03 -4.39
N PHE A 298 -7.04 7.76 -3.81
CA PHE A 298 -8.21 8.61 -3.99
C PHE A 298 -8.16 9.71 -2.95
N ALA A 299 -7.60 10.85 -3.34
CA ALA A 299 -7.42 12.01 -2.46
C ALA A 299 -8.60 12.99 -2.52
N PRO A 300 -8.81 13.83 -1.49
CA PRO A 300 -9.72 14.96 -1.53
C PRO A 300 -9.43 15.85 -2.74
N ARG A 301 -10.47 16.18 -3.53
CA ARG A 301 -10.29 16.92 -4.77
C ARG A 301 -11.58 17.57 -5.27
N MET A 302 -11.43 18.54 -6.16
CA MET A 302 -12.54 19.01 -6.99
C MET A 302 -13.02 17.87 -7.91
N LEU A 303 -14.32 17.80 -8.14
CA LEU A 303 -14.91 16.84 -9.09
C LEU A 303 -14.97 17.44 -10.49
N ASP A 304 -15.24 16.60 -11.49
CA ASP A 304 -15.35 17.01 -12.89
C ASP A 304 -16.37 18.15 -13.04
N TYR A 305 -15.99 19.19 -13.77
CA TYR A 305 -16.74 20.45 -13.76
C TYR A 305 -17.62 20.71 -14.99
N HIS A 306 -17.71 19.77 -15.94
CA HIS A 306 -18.71 19.89 -17.02
C HIS A 306 -20.13 19.92 -16.43
N PRO A 307 -21.02 20.79 -16.90
CA PRO A 307 -22.38 20.90 -16.36
C PRO A 307 -23.17 19.60 -16.31
N GLN A 308 -22.89 18.66 -17.21
CA GLN A 308 -23.52 17.35 -17.28
C GLN A 308 -22.60 16.21 -16.81
N ALA A 309 -21.51 16.50 -16.11
CA ALA A 309 -20.60 15.48 -15.61
C ALA A 309 -21.28 14.62 -14.54
N ILE A 310 -21.10 13.30 -14.64
CA ILE A 310 -21.40 12.37 -13.56
C ILE A 310 -20.23 12.40 -12.59
N LYS A 311 -20.50 12.62 -11.30
CA LYS A 311 -19.49 12.93 -10.27
C LYS A 311 -18.88 11.71 -9.61
N VAL A 312 -19.47 10.54 -9.77
CA VAL A 312 -18.96 9.24 -9.30
C VAL A 312 -18.45 8.42 -10.48
N PRO A 313 -17.57 7.45 -10.25
CA PRO A 313 -17.07 6.57 -11.31
C PRO A 313 -18.20 5.83 -12.04
N TYR A 314 -17.95 5.46 -13.29
CA TYR A 314 -18.86 4.61 -14.05
C TYR A 314 -18.88 3.17 -13.51
N ASN A 315 -19.91 2.40 -13.85
CA ASN A 315 -19.84 0.95 -13.65
C ASN A 315 -18.77 0.38 -14.60
N HIS A 316 -17.95 -0.54 -14.08
CA HIS A 316 -16.88 -1.14 -14.85
C HIS A 316 -16.61 -2.58 -14.42
N SER A 317 -15.82 -3.28 -15.19
CA SER A 317 -15.28 -4.60 -14.87
C SER A 317 -13.78 -4.57 -15.09
N ASN A 318 -13.03 -4.86 -14.07
CA ASN A 318 -11.61 -5.15 -14.23
C ASN A 318 -11.51 -6.57 -14.79
N LEU A 319 -10.98 -6.72 -16.00
CA LEU A 319 -10.96 -8.03 -16.67
C LEU A 319 -9.82 -8.93 -16.20
N ASP A 320 -8.75 -8.33 -15.72
CA ASP A 320 -7.50 -8.97 -15.37
C ASP A 320 -6.90 -8.50 -14.03
N SER A 321 -7.70 -7.79 -13.22
CA SER A 321 -7.26 -7.32 -11.90
C SER A 321 -8.34 -7.43 -10.83
N ASP A 322 -7.91 -7.83 -9.64
CA ASP A 322 -8.69 -7.67 -8.42
C ASP A 322 -8.40 -6.29 -7.82
N GLU A 323 -9.45 -5.59 -7.40
CA GLU A 323 -9.40 -4.25 -6.81
C GLU A 323 -9.64 -4.33 -5.32
N VAL A 324 -8.69 -3.88 -4.50
CA VAL A 324 -8.89 -3.70 -3.06
C VAL A 324 -8.83 -2.22 -2.72
N LEU A 325 -9.87 -1.71 -2.06
CA LEU A 325 -9.87 -0.36 -1.50
C LEU A 325 -9.82 -0.42 0.03
N TYR A 326 -8.89 0.32 0.62
CA TYR A 326 -8.83 0.61 2.05
C TYR A 326 -9.35 2.02 2.31
N TYR A 327 -10.40 2.12 3.08
CA TYR A 327 -11.11 3.38 3.32
C TYR A 327 -10.54 4.12 4.53
N VAL A 328 -10.10 5.35 4.32
CA VAL A 328 -9.42 6.15 5.34
C VAL A 328 -10.35 7.17 5.97
N GLN A 329 -10.94 8.05 5.16
CA GLN A 329 -11.85 9.09 5.64
C GLN A 329 -12.84 9.55 4.56
N GLY A 330 -13.84 10.28 4.99
CA GLY A 330 -14.78 10.96 4.12
C GLY A 330 -16.12 10.22 4.00
N ASN A 331 -17.01 10.84 3.24
CA ASN A 331 -18.29 10.24 2.88
C ASN A 331 -18.16 9.67 1.47
N TYR A 332 -17.96 8.37 1.37
CA TYR A 332 -17.72 7.67 0.11
C TYR A 332 -18.94 7.72 -0.78
N LYS A 333 -18.97 8.74 -1.65
CA LYS A 333 -20.14 9.11 -2.47
C LYS A 333 -20.63 7.96 -3.36
N ALA A 334 -19.73 7.10 -3.81
CA ALA A 334 -20.06 5.96 -4.66
C ALA A 334 -20.53 4.73 -3.89
N ARG A 335 -20.40 4.67 -2.56
CA ARG A 335 -20.66 3.48 -1.74
C ARG A 335 -21.51 3.83 -0.51
N LYS A 336 -22.42 2.92 -0.14
CA LYS A 336 -23.23 3.02 1.08
C LYS A 336 -22.76 1.97 2.09
N GLY A 337 -22.77 2.32 3.38
CA GLY A 337 -22.46 1.38 4.46
C GLY A 337 -20.97 1.04 4.61
N ILE A 338 -20.10 1.82 4.00
CA ILE A 338 -18.64 1.68 4.17
C ILE A 338 -18.17 2.50 5.36
N GLU A 339 -17.39 1.87 6.20
CA GLU A 339 -16.79 2.47 7.39
C GLU A 339 -15.31 2.75 7.16
N SER A 340 -14.77 3.77 7.86
CA SER A 340 -13.31 3.98 7.91
C SER A 340 -12.61 2.73 8.42
N GLN A 341 -11.39 2.47 7.96
CA GLN A 341 -10.57 1.31 8.28
C GLN A 341 -11.07 -0.02 7.70
N SER A 342 -12.13 -0.03 6.88
CA SER A 342 -12.55 -1.25 6.20
C SER A 342 -11.88 -1.41 4.83
N LEU A 343 -11.89 -2.64 4.32
CA LEU A 343 -11.40 -2.96 2.98
C LEU A 343 -12.53 -3.56 2.15
N THR A 344 -12.65 -3.16 0.89
CA THR A 344 -13.49 -3.88 -0.06
C THR A 344 -12.63 -4.59 -1.10
N LEU A 345 -13.05 -5.78 -1.51
CA LEU A 345 -12.47 -6.51 -2.63
C LEU A 345 -13.52 -6.64 -3.73
N HIS A 346 -13.17 -6.19 -4.93
CA HIS A 346 -13.95 -6.37 -6.15
C HIS A 346 -13.17 -7.28 -7.08
N PRO A 347 -13.62 -8.55 -7.25
CA PRO A 347 -12.90 -9.53 -8.07
C PRO A 347 -12.94 -9.20 -9.56
N GLN A 348 -11.92 -9.65 -10.26
CA GLN A 348 -11.83 -9.55 -11.73
C GLN A 348 -13.07 -10.16 -12.41
N GLY A 349 -13.47 -9.57 -13.53
CA GLY A 349 -14.57 -10.06 -14.36
C GLY A 349 -15.98 -9.80 -13.80
N ILE A 350 -16.12 -9.30 -12.57
CA ILE A 350 -17.42 -8.95 -11.99
C ILE A 350 -17.68 -7.44 -12.16
N PRO A 351 -18.78 -7.04 -12.84
CA PRO A 351 -19.15 -5.64 -12.91
C PRO A 351 -19.41 -5.05 -11.52
N HIS A 352 -18.83 -3.90 -11.27
CA HIS A 352 -19.07 -3.12 -10.06
C HIS A 352 -19.04 -1.61 -10.36
N GLY A 353 -19.45 -0.80 -9.41
CA GLY A 353 -19.58 0.64 -9.62
C GLY A 353 -20.35 1.30 -8.49
N PRO A 354 -20.91 2.49 -8.72
CA PRO A 354 -21.70 3.21 -7.71
C PRO A 354 -22.88 2.38 -7.21
N HIS A 355 -23.17 2.48 -5.92
CA HIS A 355 -24.40 1.89 -5.38
C HIS A 355 -25.64 2.61 -5.92
N PRO A 356 -26.79 1.94 -6.02
CA PRO A 356 -28.03 2.53 -6.53
C PRO A 356 -28.38 3.85 -5.83
N GLY A 357 -28.73 4.87 -6.63
CA GLY A 357 -29.09 6.22 -6.16
C GLY A 357 -27.91 7.13 -5.77
N THR A 358 -26.65 6.65 -5.82
CA THR A 358 -25.49 7.49 -5.48
C THR A 358 -25.11 8.42 -6.63
N VAL A 359 -25.38 8.03 -7.88
CA VAL A 359 -25.15 8.89 -9.04
C VAL A 359 -26.03 10.14 -8.92
N GLU A 360 -27.35 9.96 -8.77
CA GLU A 360 -28.33 11.04 -8.67
C GLU A 360 -28.05 11.94 -7.46
N ALA A 361 -27.69 11.36 -6.32
CA ALA A 361 -27.41 12.10 -5.08
C ALA A 361 -26.15 12.96 -5.17
N THR A 362 -25.28 12.77 -6.18
CA THR A 362 -23.99 13.47 -6.30
C THR A 362 -23.89 14.42 -7.48
N LEU A 363 -24.92 14.54 -8.32
CA LEU A 363 -24.86 15.36 -9.53
C LEU A 363 -24.44 16.81 -9.29
N GLU A 364 -24.90 17.41 -8.19
CA GLU A 364 -24.60 18.81 -7.81
C GLU A 364 -23.29 18.94 -6.99
N ALA A 365 -22.59 17.82 -6.73
CA ALA A 365 -21.37 17.88 -5.95
C ALA A 365 -20.22 18.50 -6.77
N THR A 366 -19.45 19.37 -6.14
CA THR A 366 -18.27 20.01 -6.75
C THR A 366 -16.96 19.55 -6.17
N TYR A 367 -16.99 18.88 -5.01
CA TYR A 367 -15.82 18.47 -4.25
C TYR A 367 -16.06 17.12 -3.56
N THR A 368 -15.00 16.36 -3.35
CA THR A 368 -14.97 15.20 -2.47
C THR A 368 -13.87 15.33 -1.43
N ASN A 369 -14.19 14.93 -0.18
CA ASN A 369 -13.23 14.81 0.93
C ASN A 369 -12.82 13.37 1.20
N GLU A 370 -13.13 12.47 0.27
CA GLU A 370 -12.77 11.05 0.36
C GLU A 370 -11.27 10.86 0.31
N LEU A 371 -10.75 10.00 1.19
CA LEU A 371 -9.42 9.46 1.11
C LEU A 371 -9.50 7.93 1.19
N ALA A 372 -8.97 7.26 0.19
CA ALA A 372 -8.85 5.81 0.16
C ALA A 372 -7.54 5.40 -0.53
N VAL A 373 -6.98 4.28 -0.06
CA VAL A 373 -5.85 3.60 -0.70
C VAL A 373 -6.39 2.42 -1.48
N MET A 374 -6.12 2.36 -2.77
CA MET A 374 -6.52 1.25 -3.63
C MET A 374 -5.29 0.46 -4.07
N CYS A 375 -5.43 -0.84 -4.16
CA CYS A 375 -4.44 -1.72 -4.76
C CYS A 375 -5.12 -2.61 -5.79
N ASP A 376 -4.69 -2.46 -7.05
CA ASP A 376 -5.13 -3.32 -8.15
C ASP A 376 -4.05 -4.35 -8.44
N THR A 377 -4.42 -5.63 -8.37
CA THR A 377 -3.48 -6.74 -8.60
C THR A 377 -3.83 -7.47 -9.88
N PHE A 378 -2.82 -7.76 -10.71
CA PHE A 378 -3.02 -8.39 -12.03
C PHE A 378 -3.08 -9.93 -11.95
N ARG A 379 -3.27 -10.44 -10.75
CA ARG A 379 -3.59 -11.84 -10.44
C ARG A 379 -4.63 -11.88 -9.32
N PRO A 380 -5.49 -12.90 -9.29
CA PRO A 380 -6.50 -13.05 -8.25
C PRO A 380 -5.92 -13.02 -6.84
N LEU A 381 -6.61 -12.35 -5.95
CA LEU A 381 -6.31 -12.31 -4.52
C LEU A 381 -7.09 -13.37 -3.76
N PHE A 382 -6.44 -13.92 -2.75
CA PHE A 382 -7.04 -14.89 -1.85
C PHE A 382 -7.15 -14.29 -0.44
N PRO A 383 -8.31 -14.45 0.23
CA PRO A 383 -8.47 -14.03 1.62
C PRO A 383 -7.81 -15.03 2.55
N THR A 384 -7.41 -14.53 3.73
CA THR A 384 -7.07 -15.38 4.87
C THR A 384 -8.30 -15.70 5.72
N LYS A 385 -8.16 -16.63 6.69
CA LYS A 385 -9.20 -16.87 7.70
C LYS A 385 -9.53 -15.61 8.50
N ALA A 386 -8.55 -14.74 8.75
CA ALA A 386 -8.75 -13.48 9.45
C ALA A 386 -9.65 -12.52 8.65
N ALA A 387 -9.41 -12.39 7.34
CA ALA A 387 -10.27 -11.59 6.47
C ALA A 387 -11.71 -12.11 6.45
N LEU A 388 -11.88 -13.44 6.33
CA LEU A 388 -13.21 -14.06 6.29
C LEU A 388 -13.98 -13.89 7.60
N ALA A 389 -13.29 -13.86 8.75
CA ALA A 389 -13.91 -13.62 10.04
C ALA A 389 -14.47 -12.19 10.20
N MET A 390 -13.94 -11.23 9.44
CA MET A 390 -14.33 -9.82 9.44
C MET A 390 -15.20 -9.43 8.21
N ASP A 391 -15.52 -10.40 7.34
CA ASP A 391 -16.22 -10.17 6.07
C ASP A 391 -17.73 -10.00 6.25
N ASP A 392 -18.27 -8.89 5.76
CA ASP A 392 -19.70 -8.63 5.73
C ASP A 392 -20.40 -9.44 4.64
N GLN A 393 -21.14 -10.46 5.04
CA GLN A 393 -21.83 -11.37 4.13
C GLN A 393 -22.96 -10.68 3.33
N HIS A 394 -23.40 -9.50 3.74
CA HIS A 394 -24.48 -8.75 3.07
C HIS A 394 -23.94 -7.80 1.99
N TYR A 395 -22.64 -7.50 1.99
CA TYR A 395 -22.06 -6.55 1.06
C TYR A 395 -22.33 -6.83 -0.43
N PRO A 396 -22.25 -8.08 -0.94
CA PRO A 396 -22.58 -8.36 -2.35
C PRO A 396 -24.01 -8.00 -2.75
N LYS A 397 -24.94 -7.92 -1.80
CA LYS A 397 -26.33 -7.56 -2.03
C LYS A 397 -26.59 -6.06 -1.96
N SER A 398 -25.59 -5.25 -1.61
CA SER A 398 -25.75 -3.79 -1.48
C SER A 398 -26.03 -3.07 -2.80
N TRP A 399 -25.86 -3.75 -3.94
CA TRP A 399 -26.27 -3.28 -5.27
C TRP A 399 -27.70 -3.67 -5.64
N GLU A 400 -28.42 -4.48 -4.84
CA GLU A 400 -29.82 -4.75 -5.06
C GLU A 400 -30.60 -3.43 -4.85
N GLY A 401 -31.14 -2.87 -5.93
CA GLY A 401 -31.96 -1.66 -5.89
C GLY A 401 -33.41 -1.98 -5.58
N GLU A 402 -34.17 -1.00 -5.08
CA GLU A 402 -35.63 -1.10 -4.88
C GLU A 402 -36.43 -1.29 -6.17
N HIS A 403 -35.79 -1.32 -7.33
CA HIS A 403 -36.42 -1.27 -8.66
C HIS A 403 -36.66 -2.61 -9.36
N PHE A 404 -36.55 -3.74 -8.67
CA PHE A 404 -37.01 -5.02 -9.21
C PHE A 404 -38.15 -5.63 -8.36
N PRO A 405 -39.40 -5.15 -8.51
CA PRO A 405 -40.55 -5.73 -7.80
C PRO A 405 -40.93 -7.13 -8.27
N GLY A 406 -40.04 -7.87 -8.95
CA GLY A 406 -40.33 -9.20 -9.51
C GLY A 406 -39.41 -10.33 -9.11
N LEU A 407 -38.28 -10.07 -8.47
CA LEU A 407 -37.40 -11.12 -7.97
C LEU A 407 -37.66 -11.38 -6.47
N GLN A 408 -38.73 -12.10 -6.20
CA GLN A 408 -38.91 -12.71 -4.87
C GLN A 408 -37.73 -13.64 -4.61
N SER A 409 -37.10 -13.41 -3.46
CA SER A 409 -36.02 -14.18 -2.88
C SER A 409 -36.13 -15.69 -3.13
N GLY A 410 -35.11 -16.26 -3.67
CA GLY A 410 -34.77 -17.66 -3.46
C GLY A 410 -35.30 -18.67 -4.46
N LYS A 411 -34.90 -18.61 -5.71
CA LYS A 411 -34.59 -19.81 -6.50
C LYS A 411 -33.41 -19.52 -7.41
N ILE A 412 -32.25 -19.98 -7.01
CA ILE A 412 -31.15 -20.21 -7.95
C ILE A 412 -31.64 -21.28 -8.89
N LEU A 413 -31.99 -20.93 -10.11
CA LEU A 413 -32.19 -21.88 -11.21
C LEU A 413 -30.81 -22.41 -11.61
N LEU A 414 -30.27 -23.36 -10.84
CA LEU A 414 -29.29 -24.27 -11.35
C LEU A 414 -30.01 -25.11 -12.41
N GLY A 415 -29.68 -24.90 -13.70
CA GLY A 415 -30.24 -25.64 -14.80
C GLY A 415 -29.98 -27.13 -14.66
N GLY A 416 -31.00 -27.85 -14.18
CA GLY A 416 -31.13 -29.28 -14.34
C GLY A 416 -31.65 -29.58 -15.75
N GLY A 417 -30.97 -30.44 -16.48
CA GLY A 417 -31.31 -30.83 -17.85
C GLY A 417 -32.75 -31.28 -18.04
N GLY A 418 -33.41 -30.65 -18.98
CA GLY A 418 -34.68 -31.06 -19.50
C GLY A 418 -34.78 -30.61 -20.94
N THR A 419 -34.74 -31.57 -21.85
CA THR A 419 -34.97 -31.37 -23.28
C THR A 419 -36.39 -30.86 -23.48
N SER A 420 -36.56 -29.60 -23.91
CA SER A 420 -37.78 -29.13 -24.52
C SER A 420 -37.44 -28.29 -25.76
N THR A 421 -37.87 -28.80 -26.90
CA THR A 421 -37.86 -28.14 -28.18
C THR A 421 -38.85 -26.97 -28.17
N GLY A 422 -38.42 -25.81 -27.76
CA GLY A 422 -39.16 -24.54 -27.85
C GLY A 422 -38.47 -23.61 -28.82
N LYS A 423 -39.17 -23.27 -29.92
CA LYS A 423 -38.71 -22.28 -30.90
C LYS A 423 -38.47 -20.92 -30.20
N VAL A 424 -37.28 -20.41 -30.30
CA VAL A 424 -36.93 -19.04 -29.89
C VAL A 424 -37.61 -18.08 -30.85
N PRO A 425 -38.34 -17.06 -30.41
CA PRO A 425 -38.85 -16.03 -31.31
C PRO A 425 -37.69 -15.18 -31.86
N VAL A 426 -37.53 -15.18 -33.16
CA VAL A 426 -36.62 -14.26 -33.82
C VAL A 426 -37.28 -12.88 -33.84
N HIS A 427 -36.82 -11.97 -33.01
CA HIS A 427 -37.16 -10.56 -33.13
C HIS A 427 -36.50 -10.00 -34.38
N LYS A 428 -37.34 -9.53 -35.32
CA LYS A 428 -36.89 -8.78 -36.50
C LYS A 428 -36.27 -7.47 -36.00
N HIS A 429 -35.01 -7.24 -36.39
CA HIS A 429 -34.37 -5.94 -36.26
C HIS A 429 -35.13 -4.91 -37.10
N GLU A 430 -35.82 -3.99 -36.43
CA GLU A 430 -36.16 -2.71 -37.06
C GLU A 430 -34.92 -1.82 -37.06
N SER A 431 -34.56 -1.35 -38.25
CA SER A 431 -33.43 -0.48 -38.48
C SER A 431 -33.61 0.86 -37.76
N ILE A 432 -32.77 1.14 -36.78
CA ILE A 432 -32.65 2.50 -36.21
C ILE A 432 -31.82 3.31 -37.20
N SER A 433 -32.54 4.12 -37.98
CA SER A 433 -31.94 5.16 -38.85
C SER A 433 -31.68 6.42 -38.02
N ASN A 434 -30.40 6.82 -37.95
CA ASN A 434 -29.88 8.19 -37.84
C ASN A 434 -30.59 9.18 -36.88
N VAL A 435 -29.98 9.42 -35.74
CA VAL A 435 -30.05 10.74 -35.09
C VAL A 435 -28.63 11.22 -34.77
N TRP A 436 -28.01 11.83 -35.78
CA TRP A 436 -26.93 12.80 -35.60
C TRP A 436 -27.32 14.03 -36.43
N ALA A 437 -27.65 15.10 -35.79
CA ALA A 437 -27.64 16.47 -36.32
C ALA A 437 -27.46 17.44 -35.16
N PRO A 438 -26.85 18.64 -35.42
CA PRO A 438 -25.70 19.24 -34.73
C PRO A 438 -25.99 19.88 -33.41
#